data_f4d05928c184c378e26bc3ddd752d5be
#
_entry.id   f4d05928c184c378e26bc3ddd752d5be
#
_cell.length_a   1.000
_cell.length_b   1.000
_cell.length_c   1.000
_cell.angle_alpha   90.00
_cell.angle_beta   90.00
_cell.angle_gamma   90.00
#
_symmetry.space_group_name_H-M   'P 1'
#
loop_
_entity.id
_entity.type
_entity.pdbx_description
1 polymer ?
#
loop_
_entity_poly.entity_id
_entity_poly.type
_entity_poly.pdbx_seq_one_letter_code
_entity_poly.pdbx_strand_id
1 'polypeptide(L)'
;MANFFDLDGPSFGPKSGGKPRRLVLLLHGLGADGNDLIGLAPYFAEALPDCAFVSPHAPFPCDMAPYGRQWFSLQDRSPETVLAGVQAAAPILDAYISAQRDRLGLADRDLALLGFSQGTMMSLYVALRRPQAIAGIVGYSGALVAPHLLAGEVKSKPPVLLVHGDADQIVPFQAMGAAARALQGAGVAVDTLARPGLPHSIDEEGIAAGIEFLSRCLTAA
;
A
#
# COMPACT_ATOMS: atom_id res chain seq x y z
N MET A 1 -0.97 28.14 7.47
CA MET A 1 0.07 27.15 7.16
C MET A 1 -0.66 25.88 6.82
N ALA A 2 -0.55 25.37 5.59
CA ALA A 2 -1.11 24.08 5.24
C ALA A 2 -0.46 23.02 6.14
N ASN A 3 -1.28 22.25 6.84
CA ASN A 3 -0.78 21.12 7.64
C ASN A 3 -0.18 20.10 6.67
N PHE A 4 1.12 19.87 6.71
CA PHE A 4 1.84 18.88 5.89
C PHE A 4 1.32 17.43 6.08
N PHE A 5 0.38 17.22 7.00
CA PHE A 5 -0.21 15.92 7.34
C PHE A 5 -1.57 15.68 6.69
N ASP A 6 -2.12 16.65 5.95
CA ASP A 6 -3.45 16.54 5.35
C ASP A 6 -3.32 16.23 3.86
N LEU A 7 -3.11 14.95 3.56
CA LEU A 7 -3.17 14.49 2.18
C LEU A 7 -4.63 14.49 1.73
N ASP A 8 -4.90 15.06 0.56
CA ASP A 8 -6.18 14.96 -0.11
C ASP A 8 -6.20 13.83 -1.14
N GLY A 9 -7.37 13.52 -1.69
CA GLY A 9 -7.51 12.53 -2.73
C GLY A 9 -8.94 12.00 -2.86
N PRO A 10 -9.22 11.28 -3.95
CA PRO A 10 -10.54 10.72 -4.19
C PRO A 10 -10.90 9.61 -3.20
N SER A 11 -12.20 9.41 -3.04
CA SER A 11 -12.76 8.34 -2.21
C SER A 11 -13.94 7.67 -2.90
N PHE A 12 -14.22 6.43 -2.50
CA PHE A 12 -15.33 5.63 -3.02
C PHE A 12 -15.96 4.81 -1.89
N GLY A 13 -17.29 4.63 -1.94
CA GLY A 13 -18.04 3.80 -0.98
C GLY A 13 -18.33 4.48 0.36
N PRO A 14 -18.93 3.73 1.30
CA PRO A 14 -19.28 2.31 1.16
C PRO A 14 -20.44 2.08 0.18
N LYS A 15 -20.39 0.98 -0.58
CA LYS A 15 -21.43 0.61 -1.56
C LYS A 15 -22.76 0.29 -0.88
N SER A 16 -22.71 -0.27 0.33
CA SER A 16 -23.90 -0.54 1.16
C SER A 16 -24.65 0.71 1.62
N GLY A 17 -24.02 1.90 1.49
CA GLY A 17 -24.51 3.14 2.09
C GLY A 17 -24.25 3.22 3.60
N GLY A 18 -24.44 4.40 4.18
CA GLY A 18 -24.25 4.62 5.60
C GLY A 18 -22.79 4.77 6.04
N LYS A 19 -22.51 4.50 7.32
CA LYS A 19 -21.18 4.65 7.90
C LYS A 19 -20.29 3.46 7.53
N PRO A 20 -19.09 3.69 7.02
CA PRO A 20 -18.15 2.61 6.73
C PRO A 20 -17.79 1.81 7.98
N ARG A 21 -17.65 0.51 7.84
CA ARG A 21 -17.15 -0.40 8.87
C ARG A 21 -15.71 -0.81 8.66
N ARG A 22 -15.18 -0.57 7.48
CA ARG A 22 -13.83 -0.92 7.03
C ARG A 22 -13.26 0.19 6.16
N LEU A 23 -11.95 0.25 6.06
CA LEU A 23 -11.25 1.21 5.22
C LEU A 23 -10.10 0.54 4.47
N VAL A 24 -10.02 0.76 3.16
CA VAL A 24 -8.84 0.43 2.36
C VAL A 24 -8.23 1.72 1.83
N LEU A 25 -6.96 1.94 2.14
CA LEU A 25 -6.17 3.02 1.56
C LEU A 25 -5.40 2.50 0.36
N LEU A 26 -5.53 3.20 -0.78
CA LEU A 26 -4.91 2.85 -2.06
C LEU A 26 -3.74 3.81 -2.32
N LEU A 27 -2.53 3.30 -2.34
CA LEU A 27 -1.29 4.08 -2.46
C LEU A 27 -0.69 3.92 -3.83
N HIS A 28 -0.74 4.98 -4.64
CA HIS A 28 -0.31 4.99 -6.04
C HIS A 28 1.20 4.90 -6.22
N GLY A 29 1.65 4.58 -7.44
CA GLY A 29 3.05 4.56 -7.84
C GLY A 29 3.60 5.95 -8.17
N LEU A 30 4.92 6.01 -8.41
CA LEU A 30 5.63 7.22 -8.84
C LEU A 30 5.03 7.77 -10.14
N GLY A 31 4.81 9.07 -10.21
CA GLY A 31 4.33 9.75 -11.42
C GLY A 31 2.82 9.67 -11.65
N ALA A 32 2.11 8.86 -10.87
CA ALA A 32 0.65 8.84 -10.80
C ALA A 32 0.14 9.77 -9.69
N ASP A 33 -1.14 9.66 -9.36
CA ASP A 33 -1.78 10.33 -8.23
C ASP A 33 -2.95 9.47 -7.70
N GLY A 34 -3.70 9.95 -6.71
CA GLY A 34 -4.82 9.22 -6.13
C GLY A 34 -5.92 8.82 -7.12
N ASN A 35 -6.07 9.55 -8.23
CA ASN A 35 -7.10 9.24 -9.24
C ASN A 35 -6.77 7.96 -10.04
N ASP A 36 -5.53 7.53 -10.04
CA ASP A 36 -5.11 6.29 -10.70
C ASP A 36 -5.70 5.05 -9.99
N LEU A 37 -5.35 4.82 -8.73
CA LEU A 37 -5.77 3.60 -8.04
C LEU A 37 -7.21 3.59 -7.54
N ILE A 38 -7.86 4.75 -7.39
CA ILE A 38 -9.27 4.77 -6.97
C ILE A 38 -10.18 4.04 -7.97
N GLY A 39 -9.76 3.93 -9.24
CA GLY A 39 -10.45 3.14 -10.25
C GLY A 39 -10.58 1.65 -9.93
N LEU A 40 -9.77 1.12 -9.00
CA LEU A 40 -9.90 -0.26 -8.51
C LEU A 40 -11.03 -0.41 -7.48
N ALA A 41 -11.40 0.65 -6.78
CA ALA A 41 -12.37 0.59 -5.68
C ALA A 41 -13.72 -0.05 -6.05
N PRO A 42 -14.34 0.20 -7.21
CA PRO A 42 -15.59 -0.46 -7.60
C PRO A 42 -15.49 -1.98 -7.60
N TYR A 43 -14.37 -2.56 -8.05
CA TYR A 43 -14.18 -4.02 -8.10
C TYR A 43 -14.11 -4.62 -6.69
N PHE A 44 -13.38 -3.98 -5.79
CA PHE A 44 -13.26 -4.42 -4.39
C PHE A 44 -14.57 -4.22 -3.61
N ALA A 45 -15.32 -3.16 -3.90
CA ALA A 45 -16.56 -2.83 -3.21
C ALA A 45 -17.69 -3.86 -3.45
N GLU A 46 -17.61 -4.67 -4.51
CA GLU A 46 -18.55 -5.77 -4.72
C GLU A 46 -18.44 -6.83 -3.60
N ALA A 47 -17.23 -7.16 -3.20
CA ALA A 47 -16.97 -8.13 -2.15
C ALA A 47 -16.89 -7.50 -0.74
N LEU A 48 -16.64 -6.20 -0.67
CA LEU A 48 -16.47 -5.42 0.57
C LEU A 48 -17.46 -4.23 0.61
N PRO A 49 -18.78 -4.48 0.59
CA PRO A 49 -19.77 -3.40 0.42
C PRO A 49 -19.80 -2.38 1.55
N ASP A 50 -19.37 -2.75 2.77
CA ASP A 50 -19.29 -1.87 3.94
C ASP A 50 -17.96 -1.11 4.04
N CYS A 51 -17.07 -1.26 3.04
CA CYS A 51 -15.75 -0.64 3.03
C CYS A 51 -15.78 0.74 2.37
N ALA A 52 -15.10 1.71 2.97
CA ALA A 52 -14.68 2.91 2.28
C ALA A 52 -13.31 2.68 1.65
N PHE A 53 -13.10 3.27 0.48
CA PHE A 53 -11.83 3.28 -0.24
C PHE A 53 -11.37 4.73 -0.36
N VAL A 54 -10.12 5.00 -0.02
CA VAL A 54 -9.54 6.33 -0.10
C VAL A 54 -8.17 6.22 -0.78
N SER A 55 -7.93 7.05 -1.78
CA SER A 55 -6.68 7.05 -2.54
C SER A 55 -6.02 8.42 -2.45
N PRO A 56 -5.16 8.65 -1.43
CA PRO A 56 -4.54 9.94 -1.26
C PRO A 56 -3.54 10.24 -2.37
N HIS A 57 -3.45 11.53 -2.74
CA HIS A 57 -2.30 12.04 -3.49
C HIS A 57 -1.06 11.99 -2.62
N ALA A 58 0.04 11.45 -3.13
CA ALA A 58 1.32 11.47 -2.43
C ALA A 58 1.78 12.93 -2.15
N PRO A 59 2.57 13.17 -1.08
CA PRO A 59 2.82 14.53 -0.59
C PRO A 59 3.63 15.42 -1.55
N PHE A 60 4.48 14.82 -2.40
CA PHE A 60 5.42 15.59 -3.22
C PHE A 60 5.04 15.59 -4.71
N PRO A 61 5.26 16.70 -5.44
CA PRO A 61 5.24 16.67 -6.91
C PRO A 61 6.25 15.65 -7.43
N CYS A 62 5.94 14.99 -8.55
CA CYS A 62 6.89 14.10 -9.20
C CYS A 62 8.09 14.91 -9.73
N ASP A 63 9.31 14.50 -9.38
CA ASP A 63 10.54 15.17 -9.82
C ASP A 63 11.16 14.55 -11.10
N MET A 64 10.54 13.47 -11.61
CA MET A 64 10.94 12.77 -12.84
C MET A 64 9.97 13.03 -14.00
N ALA A 65 8.88 13.76 -13.78
CA ALA A 65 7.90 14.12 -14.79
C ALA A 65 7.26 15.48 -14.47
N PRO A 66 6.76 16.23 -15.46
CA PRO A 66 6.14 17.54 -15.25
C PRO A 66 4.76 17.46 -14.58
N TYR A 67 4.24 16.27 -14.32
CA TYR A 67 2.95 16.00 -13.71
C TYR A 67 3.06 14.79 -12.78
N GLY A 68 1.96 14.53 -12.03
CA GLY A 68 1.90 13.43 -11.08
C GLY A 68 2.57 13.72 -9.75
N ARG A 69 2.55 12.74 -8.88
CA ARG A 69 3.01 12.83 -7.49
C ARG A 69 3.99 11.70 -7.19
N GLN A 70 4.69 11.85 -6.06
CA GLN A 70 5.61 10.84 -5.54
C GLN A 70 5.60 10.83 -4.01
N TRP A 71 5.84 9.65 -3.44
CA TRP A 71 6.05 9.50 -2.00
C TRP A 71 7.45 9.97 -1.62
N PHE A 72 8.44 9.65 -2.45
CA PHE A 72 9.83 10.06 -2.31
C PHE A 72 10.52 10.08 -3.68
N SER A 73 11.66 10.77 -3.78
CA SER A 73 12.44 10.81 -5.03
C SER A 73 13.07 9.45 -5.36
N LEU A 74 13.09 9.12 -6.65
CA LEU A 74 13.84 8.00 -7.23
C LEU A 74 14.85 8.47 -8.30
N GLN A 75 15.25 9.74 -8.28
CA GLN A 75 16.34 10.24 -9.15
C GLN A 75 17.67 9.55 -8.79
N ASP A 76 17.95 9.40 -7.49
CA ASP A 76 19.00 8.53 -7.00
C ASP A 76 18.36 7.28 -6.36
N ARG A 77 18.68 6.12 -6.95
CA ARG A 77 18.14 4.82 -6.53
C ARG A 77 19.11 4.06 -5.62
N SER A 78 20.13 4.73 -5.07
CA SER A 78 20.97 4.11 -4.04
C SER A 78 20.13 3.68 -2.84
N PRO A 79 20.42 2.54 -2.20
CA PRO A 79 19.64 2.05 -1.06
C PRO A 79 19.53 3.07 0.07
N GLU A 80 20.56 3.85 0.30
CA GLU A 80 20.64 4.88 1.33
C GLU A 80 19.69 6.04 1.03
N THR A 81 19.67 6.54 -0.22
CA THR A 81 18.80 7.64 -0.65
C THR A 81 17.33 7.21 -0.66
N VAL A 82 17.05 6.00 -1.14
CA VAL A 82 15.69 5.45 -1.10
C VAL A 82 15.19 5.30 0.34
N LEU A 83 16.04 4.79 1.24
CA LEU A 83 15.68 4.66 2.66
C LEU A 83 15.41 6.02 3.30
N ALA A 84 16.27 7.01 3.07
CA ALA A 84 16.08 8.36 3.60
C ALA A 84 14.77 8.98 3.09
N GLY A 85 14.45 8.81 1.81
CA GLY A 85 13.20 9.27 1.21
C GLY A 85 11.97 8.62 1.83
N VAL A 86 11.99 7.30 2.01
CA VAL A 86 10.90 6.56 2.67
C VAL A 86 10.75 7.00 4.13
N GLN A 87 11.85 7.19 4.86
CA GLN A 87 11.83 7.67 6.25
C GLN A 87 11.24 9.07 6.38
N ALA A 88 11.47 9.95 5.41
CA ALA A 88 10.89 11.29 5.38
C ALA A 88 9.37 11.26 5.08
N ALA A 89 8.91 10.37 4.20
CA ALA A 89 7.50 10.25 3.80
C ALA A 89 6.66 9.44 4.82
N ALA A 90 7.27 8.49 5.52
CA ALA A 90 6.57 7.57 6.41
C ALA A 90 5.74 8.24 7.51
N PRO A 91 6.22 9.28 8.22
CA PRO A 91 5.42 9.99 9.23
C PRO A 91 4.19 10.67 8.65
N ILE A 92 4.28 11.17 7.41
CA ILE A 92 3.16 11.84 6.73
C ILE A 92 2.06 10.81 6.46
N LEU A 93 2.43 9.66 5.88
CA LEU A 93 1.47 8.59 5.60
C LEU A 93 0.89 7.99 6.89
N ASP A 94 1.71 7.75 7.92
CA ASP A 94 1.25 7.19 9.19
C ASP A 94 0.24 8.11 9.90
N ALA A 95 0.51 9.42 9.91
CA ALA A 95 -0.41 10.42 10.43
C ALA A 95 -1.73 10.45 9.64
N TYR A 96 -1.65 10.37 8.30
CA TYR A 96 -2.83 10.32 7.45
C TYR A 96 -3.68 9.05 7.70
N ILE A 97 -3.05 7.87 7.78
CA ILE A 97 -3.73 6.62 8.13
C ILE A 97 -4.49 6.78 9.45
N SER A 98 -3.82 7.32 10.47
CA SER A 98 -4.41 7.52 11.79
C SER A 98 -5.58 8.51 11.76
N ALA A 99 -5.44 9.63 11.04
CA ALA A 99 -6.50 10.61 10.89
C ALA A 99 -7.74 10.03 10.18
N GLN A 100 -7.56 9.24 9.11
CA GLN A 100 -8.67 8.59 8.41
C GLN A 100 -9.38 7.56 9.28
N ARG A 101 -8.62 6.74 10.03
CA ARG A 101 -9.15 5.80 11.01
C ARG A 101 -10.02 6.52 12.05
N ASP A 102 -9.48 7.57 12.66
CA ASP A 102 -10.15 8.30 13.74
C ASP A 102 -11.40 9.05 13.22
N ARG A 103 -11.32 9.65 12.04
CA ARG A 103 -12.45 10.31 11.36
C ARG A 103 -13.62 9.36 11.14
N LEU A 104 -13.34 8.10 10.81
CA LEU A 104 -14.37 7.07 10.59
C LEU A 104 -14.76 6.33 11.87
N GLY A 105 -14.02 6.49 12.97
CA GLY A 105 -14.23 5.79 14.24
C GLY A 105 -13.95 4.30 14.14
N LEU A 106 -12.90 3.93 13.37
CA LEU A 106 -12.45 2.56 13.15
C LEU A 106 -11.28 2.20 14.07
N ALA A 107 -10.98 0.91 14.20
CA ALA A 107 -9.76 0.41 14.82
C ALA A 107 -8.72 0.05 13.73
N ASP A 108 -7.45 -0.13 14.11
CA ASP A 108 -6.41 -0.52 13.13
C ASP A 108 -6.75 -1.85 12.43
N ARG A 109 -7.37 -2.81 13.12
CA ARG A 109 -7.82 -4.08 12.53
C ARG A 109 -8.92 -3.92 11.45
N ASP A 110 -9.55 -2.74 11.35
CA ASP A 110 -10.57 -2.44 10.35
C ASP A 110 -9.96 -1.76 9.10
N LEU A 111 -8.64 -1.61 9.06
CA LEU A 111 -7.88 -0.94 8.01
C LEU A 111 -7.07 -1.92 7.20
N ALA A 112 -6.97 -1.69 5.90
CA ALA A 112 -6.00 -2.36 5.04
C ALA A 112 -5.31 -1.34 4.13
N LEU A 113 -4.10 -1.67 3.67
CA LEU A 113 -3.39 -0.93 2.65
C LEU A 113 -3.31 -1.74 1.36
N LEU A 114 -3.50 -1.06 0.24
CA LEU A 114 -3.26 -1.58 -1.09
C LEU A 114 -2.29 -0.63 -1.79
N GLY A 115 -1.13 -1.12 -2.17
CA GLY A 115 -0.10 -0.31 -2.82
C GLY A 115 0.26 -0.83 -4.21
N PHE A 116 0.64 0.08 -5.10
CA PHE A 116 1.28 -0.22 -6.37
C PHE A 116 2.66 0.42 -6.43
N SER A 117 3.68 -0.35 -6.82
CA SER A 117 5.04 0.15 -7.04
C SER A 117 5.59 0.88 -5.80
N GLN A 118 5.85 2.18 -5.89
CA GLN A 118 6.28 3.02 -4.75
C GLN A 118 5.25 3.01 -3.60
N GLY A 119 3.95 2.92 -3.90
CA GLY A 119 2.89 2.76 -2.90
C GLY A 119 2.99 1.45 -2.12
N THR A 120 3.44 0.35 -2.76
CA THR A 120 3.75 -0.92 -2.07
C THR A 120 4.93 -0.75 -1.11
N MET A 121 5.98 -0.04 -1.54
CA MET A 121 7.14 0.25 -0.68
C MET A 121 6.72 0.99 0.58
N MET A 122 5.87 2.03 0.43
CA MET A 122 5.34 2.79 1.55
C MET A 122 4.41 1.96 2.44
N SER A 123 3.51 1.16 1.86
CA SER A 123 2.60 0.29 2.61
C SER A 123 3.36 -0.67 3.52
N LEU A 124 4.36 -1.37 2.98
CA LEU A 124 5.19 -2.31 3.74
C LEU A 124 6.02 -1.57 4.80
N TYR A 125 6.61 -0.42 4.46
CA TYR A 125 7.45 0.31 5.38
C TYR A 125 6.67 0.83 6.59
N VAL A 126 5.53 1.48 6.35
CA VAL A 126 4.73 2.11 7.40
C VAL A 126 3.98 1.08 8.23
N ALA A 127 3.23 0.16 7.60
CA ALA A 127 2.34 -0.73 8.33
C ALA A 127 3.08 -1.66 9.31
N LEU A 128 4.26 -2.16 8.94
CA LEU A 128 5.06 -3.03 9.80
C LEU A 128 5.65 -2.30 11.01
N ARG A 129 5.72 -0.96 10.97
CA ARG A 129 6.25 -0.11 12.07
C ARG A 129 5.15 0.50 12.93
N ARG A 130 3.89 0.31 12.60
CA ARG A 130 2.75 0.74 13.43
C ARG A 130 2.67 -0.11 14.72
N PRO A 131 2.27 0.48 15.85
CA PRO A 131 2.18 -0.26 17.12
C PRO A 131 1.08 -1.32 17.11
N GLN A 132 0.02 -1.12 16.32
CA GLN A 132 -1.09 -2.05 16.16
C GLN A 132 -1.11 -2.56 14.72
N ALA A 133 -1.36 -3.86 14.56
CA ALA A 133 -1.50 -4.45 13.24
C ALA A 133 -2.79 -3.97 12.56
N ILE A 134 -2.66 -3.56 11.30
CA ILE A 134 -3.81 -3.39 10.40
C ILE A 134 -4.30 -4.76 9.90
N ALA A 135 -5.46 -4.81 9.26
CA ALA A 135 -6.06 -6.05 8.76
C ALA A 135 -5.17 -6.79 7.74
N GLY A 136 -4.53 -6.06 6.84
CA GLY A 136 -3.67 -6.67 5.83
C GLY A 136 -3.06 -5.67 4.85
N ILE A 137 -2.10 -6.14 4.07
CA ILE A 137 -1.42 -5.37 3.03
C ILE A 137 -1.48 -6.14 1.72
N VAL A 138 -1.94 -5.49 0.65
CA VAL A 138 -1.78 -5.97 -0.73
C VAL A 138 -0.76 -5.10 -1.42
N GLY A 139 0.31 -5.69 -1.89
CA GLY A 139 1.38 -5.00 -2.61
C GLY A 139 1.53 -5.51 -4.02
N TYR A 140 1.29 -4.64 -5.00
CA TYR A 140 1.49 -4.91 -6.42
C TYR A 140 2.81 -4.32 -6.90
N SER A 141 3.61 -5.11 -7.61
CA SER A 141 4.80 -4.68 -8.37
C SER A 141 5.74 -3.76 -7.59
N GLY A 142 6.01 -4.07 -6.33
CA GLY A 142 6.82 -3.25 -5.44
C GLY A 142 8.01 -4.01 -4.84
N ALA A 143 8.69 -3.35 -3.90
CA ALA A 143 9.84 -3.90 -3.19
C ALA A 143 9.77 -3.59 -1.69
N LEU A 144 10.46 -4.38 -0.88
CA LEU A 144 10.69 -4.10 0.54
C LEU A 144 11.94 -3.24 0.69
N VAL A 145 11.78 -2.01 1.18
CA VAL A 145 12.89 -1.09 1.42
C VAL A 145 13.61 -1.48 2.72
N ALA A 146 14.93 -1.47 2.68
CA ALA A 146 15.83 -1.75 3.81
C ALA A 146 15.45 -3.04 4.59
N PRO A 147 15.41 -4.21 3.94
CA PRO A 147 15.03 -5.47 4.58
C PRO A 147 15.92 -5.84 5.78
N HIS A 148 17.15 -5.38 5.81
CA HIS A 148 18.10 -5.60 6.89
C HIS A 148 17.71 -4.92 8.21
N LEU A 149 16.90 -3.86 8.18
CA LEU A 149 16.39 -3.17 9.37
C LEU A 149 15.14 -3.83 9.94
N LEU A 150 14.47 -4.67 9.13
CA LEU A 150 13.14 -5.17 9.46
C LEU A 150 13.09 -5.89 10.81
N ALA A 151 14.04 -6.77 11.09
CA ALA A 151 14.05 -7.57 12.32
C ALA A 151 14.10 -6.71 13.60
N GLY A 152 14.75 -5.54 13.54
CA GLY A 152 14.86 -4.61 14.68
C GLY A 152 13.70 -3.60 14.76
N GLU A 153 12.95 -3.41 13.68
CA GLU A 153 11.98 -2.31 13.57
C GLU A 153 10.52 -2.77 13.46
N VAL A 154 10.26 -4.06 13.21
CA VAL A 154 8.89 -4.61 13.16
C VAL A 154 8.22 -4.49 14.51
N LYS A 155 7.08 -3.78 14.54
CA LYS A 155 6.23 -3.62 15.74
C LYS A 155 4.93 -4.41 15.63
N SER A 156 4.42 -4.60 14.41
CA SER A 156 3.22 -5.38 14.15
C SER A 156 3.37 -6.22 12.89
N LYS A 157 2.57 -7.26 12.76
CA LYS A 157 2.72 -8.29 11.72
C LYS A 157 1.40 -8.52 10.98
N PRO A 158 0.87 -7.52 10.28
CA PRO A 158 -0.29 -7.74 9.42
C PRO A 158 0.06 -8.75 8.33
N PRO A 159 -0.88 -9.62 7.92
CA PRO A 159 -0.66 -10.51 6.78
C PRO A 159 -0.44 -9.70 5.49
N VAL A 160 0.35 -10.24 4.58
CA VAL A 160 0.75 -9.57 3.34
C VAL A 160 0.47 -10.46 2.14
N LEU A 161 -0.12 -9.91 1.08
CA LEU A 161 -0.15 -10.48 -0.26
C LEU A 161 0.76 -9.64 -1.17
N LEU A 162 1.71 -10.29 -1.84
CA LEU A 162 2.53 -9.66 -2.88
C LEU A 162 2.18 -10.25 -4.25
N VAL A 163 1.85 -9.38 -5.19
CA VAL A 163 1.53 -9.74 -6.58
C VAL A 163 2.52 -9.06 -7.51
N HIS A 164 3.13 -9.81 -8.44
CA HIS A 164 4.17 -9.23 -9.30
C HIS A 164 4.21 -9.91 -10.67
N GLY A 165 4.31 -9.08 -11.72
CA GLY A 165 4.50 -9.56 -13.07
C GLY A 165 5.93 -10.05 -13.32
N ASP A 166 6.10 -11.22 -13.96
CA ASP A 166 7.44 -11.76 -14.25
C ASP A 166 8.15 -11.06 -15.43
N ALA A 167 7.41 -10.26 -16.20
CA ALA A 167 7.92 -9.40 -17.26
C ALA A 167 8.10 -7.92 -16.83
N ASP A 168 8.06 -7.62 -15.52
CA ASP A 168 8.24 -6.27 -14.99
C ASP A 168 9.68 -5.78 -15.19
N GLN A 169 9.82 -4.69 -15.99
CA GLN A 169 11.10 -4.07 -16.31
C GLN A 169 11.42 -2.84 -15.44
N ILE A 170 10.50 -2.42 -14.57
CA ILE A 170 10.65 -1.25 -13.70
C ILE A 170 11.11 -1.67 -12.30
N VAL A 171 10.40 -2.62 -11.71
CA VAL A 171 10.78 -3.27 -10.45
C VAL A 171 11.06 -4.74 -10.76
N PRO A 172 12.30 -5.22 -10.64
CA PRO A 172 12.65 -6.58 -11.01
C PRO A 172 11.79 -7.62 -10.25
N PHE A 173 11.27 -8.63 -10.95
CA PHE A 173 10.43 -9.69 -10.40
C PHE A 173 11.01 -10.35 -9.13
N GLN A 174 12.35 -10.47 -9.08
CA GLN A 174 13.07 -11.02 -7.93
C GLN A 174 12.84 -10.25 -6.63
N ALA A 175 12.42 -8.97 -6.72
CA ALA A 175 12.10 -8.14 -5.55
C ALA A 175 10.95 -8.74 -4.73
N MET A 176 9.93 -9.35 -5.36
CA MET A 176 8.84 -10.02 -4.66
C MET A 176 9.35 -11.18 -3.80
N GLY A 177 10.17 -12.08 -4.37
CA GLY A 177 10.73 -13.21 -3.62
C GLY A 177 11.69 -12.77 -2.51
N ALA A 178 12.46 -11.70 -2.73
CA ALA A 178 13.33 -11.13 -1.70
C ALA A 178 12.51 -10.52 -0.55
N ALA A 179 11.46 -9.76 -0.86
CA ALA A 179 10.53 -9.20 0.12
C ALA A 179 9.85 -10.29 0.93
N ALA A 180 9.32 -11.33 0.27
CA ALA A 180 8.63 -12.45 0.93
C ALA A 180 9.56 -13.16 1.93
N ARG A 181 10.79 -13.48 1.54
CA ARG A 181 11.76 -14.13 2.46
C ARG A 181 12.09 -13.25 3.67
N ALA A 182 12.29 -11.95 3.47
CA ALA A 182 12.62 -11.04 4.56
C ALA A 182 11.44 -10.88 5.54
N LEU A 183 10.22 -10.74 5.01
CA LEU A 183 8.99 -10.65 5.79
C LEU A 183 8.73 -11.91 6.60
N GLN A 184 8.85 -13.09 5.97
CA GLN A 184 8.72 -14.39 6.65
C GLN A 184 9.78 -14.58 7.73
N GLY A 185 11.02 -14.17 7.46
CA GLY A 185 12.11 -14.17 8.45
C GLY A 185 11.83 -13.28 9.66
N ALA A 186 11.01 -12.23 9.51
CA ALA A 186 10.52 -11.38 10.60
C ALA A 186 9.22 -11.91 11.25
N GLY A 187 8.71 -13.07 10.80
CA GLY A 187 7.51 -13.71 11.32
C GLY A 187 6.20 -13.09 10.81
N VAL A 188 6.23 -12.42 9.65
CA VAL A 188 5.04 -11.92 8.94
C VAL A 188 4.52 -13.02 8.02
N ALA A 189 3.20 -13.26 8.04
CA ALA A 189 2.55 -14.17 7.09
C ALA A 189 2.52 -13.51 5.69
N VAL A 190 3.03 -14.21 4.67
CA VAL A 190 3.14 -13.68 3.31
C VAL A 190 2.65 -14.69 2.29
N ASP A 191 1.66 -14.30 1.52
CA ASP A 191 1.24 -14.96 0.28
C ASP A 191 1.89 -14.25 -0.92
N THR A 192 2.24 -15.00 -1.97
CA THR A 192 2.81 -14.45 -3.20
C THR A 192 2.07 -14.96 -4.42
N LEU A 193 1.86 -14.09 -5.42
CA LEU A 193 1.28 -14.43 -6.70
C LEU A 193 2.14 -13.87 -7.85
N ALA A 194 2.78 -14.75 -8.60
CA ALA A 194 3.47 -14.39 -9.83
C ALA A 194 2.45 -14.28 -10.98
N ARG A 195 2.56 -13.21 -11.79
CA ARG A 195 1.72 -13.01 -12.95
C ARG A 195 2.53 -13.21 -14.24
N PRO A 196 2.38 -14.34 -14.94
CA PRO A 196 3.14 -14.65 -16.14
C PRO A 196 2.91 -13.63 -17.27
N GLY A 197 3.98 -13.12 -17.85
CA GLY A 197 3.97 -12.17 -18.95
C GLY A 197 3.47 -10.77 -18.60
N LEU A 198 3.12 -10.50 -17.36
CA LEU A 198 2.63 -9.19 -16.93
C LEU A 198 3.82 -8.22 -16.77
N PRO A 199 3.79 -7.03 -17.41
CA PRO A 199 4.77 -5.96 -17.18
C PRO A 199 4.48 -5.24 -15.85
N HIS A 200 5.05 -4.06 -15.65
CA HIS A 200 4.79 -3.20 -14.48
C HIS A 200 3.34 -2.69 -14.44
N SER A 201 2.40 -3.55 -14.01
CA SER A 201 0.96 -3.30 -14.07
C SER A 201 0.20 -4.16 -13.06
N ILE A 202 -1.12 -3.95 -13.00
CA ILE A 202 -2.08 -4.78 -12.26
C ILE A 202 -3.05 -5.37 -13.28
N ASP A 203 -3.28 -6.69 -13.24
CA ASP A 203 -4.23 -7.40 -14.09
C ASP A 203 -5.45 -7.92 -13.31
N GLU A 204 -6.42 -8.45 -14.04
CA GLU A 204 -7.68 -8.93 -13.47
C GLU A 204 -7.46 -10.06 -12.44
N GLU A 205 -6.52 -10.97 -12.68
CA GLU A 205 -6.22 -12.05 -11.73
C GLU A 205 -5.52 -11.53 -10.47
N GLY A 206 -4.64 -10.52 -10.62
CA GLY A 206 -4.05 -9.81 -9.49
C GLY A 206 -5.11 -9.08 -8.65
N ILE A 207 -6.08 -8.44 -9.30
CA ILE A 207 -7.23 -7.80 -8.63
C ILE A 207 -8.06 -8.85 -7.88
N ALA A 208 -8.40 -9.98 -8.53
CA ALA A 208 -9.18 -11.05 -7.91
C ALA A 208 -8.48 -11.62 -6.66
N ALA A 209 -7.18 -11.86 -6.73
CA ALA A 209 -6.39 -12.31 -5.59
C ALA A 209 -6.38 -11.27 -4.44
N GLY A 210 -6.26 -9.98 -4.76
CA GLY A 210 -6.34 -8.89 -3.79
C GLY A 210 -7.70 -8.82 -3.11
N ILE A 211 -8.80 -8.99 -3.87
CA ILE A 211 -10.18 -9.03 -3.35
C ILE A 211 -10.34 -10.20 -2.37
N GLU A 212 -9.94 -11.41 -2.77
CA GLU A 212 -10.03 -12.60 -1.93
C GLU A 212 -9.23 -12.41 -0.63
N PHE A 213 -8.00 -11.92 -0.75
CA PHE A 213 -7.12 -11.70 0.39
C PHE A 213 -7.73 -10.67 1.37
N LEU A 214 -8.15 -9.49 0.89
CA LEU A 214 -8.72 -8.46 1.75
C LEU A 214 -10.06 -8.88 2.35
N SER A 215 -10.87 -9.66 1.62
CA SER A 215 -12.13 -10.21 2.16
C SER A 215 -11.85 -11.10 3.36
N ARG A 216 -10.85 -11.98 3.29
CA ARG A 216 -10.44 -12.81 4.45
C ARG A 216 -9.96 -11.95 5.62
N CYS A 217 -9.10 -10.96 5.37
CA CYS A 217 -8.49 -10.14 6.40
C CYS A 217 -9.48 -9.21 7.11
N LEU A 218 -10.41 -8.61 6.38
CA LEU A 218 -11.36 -7.62 6.89
C LEU A 218 -12.65 -8.23 7.45
N THR A 219 -12.95 -9.51 7.18
CA THR A 219 -14.15 -10.19 7.71
C THR A 219 -13.85 -11.10 8.89
N ALA A 220 -12.59 -11.44 9.15
CA ALA A 220 -12.18 -12.34 10.25
C ALA A 220 -12.15 -11.69 11.65
N ALA A 221 -12.67 -10.48 11.80
CA ALA A 221 -12.65 -9.70 13.07
C ALA A 221 -13.99 -9.70 13.78
#